data_a50ab4483ffccb287eb2df44dfad2adc
#
_entry.id   a50ab4483ffccb287eb2df44dfad2adc
#
_cell.length_a   1.000
_cell.length_b   1.000
_cell.length_c   1.000
_cell.angle_alpha   90.00
_cell.angle_beta   90.00
_cell.angle_gamma   90.00
#
_symmetry.space_group_name_H-M   'P 1'
#
loop_
_entity.id
_entity.type
_entity.pdbx_description
1 polymer ?
#
loop_
_entity_poly.entity_id
_entity_poly.type
_entity_poly.pdbx_seq_one_letter_code
_entity_poly.pdbx_strand_id
1 'polypeptide(L)'
;MSIAPTDTAAWRALAAHFETLRGVTLRALFRDDPGRAARMTFEVAGLRMDFSKHLATDETLRLLLALAEERDVAGGFDAMFRGDTLNPTEGRAVLHVALRNRAGTPVLVGGTDVMPEVGACLAKMRRLVEAVRSGAHAGHTGRDGSFQIRQSIVAVRRIHPDETAVDRQAVKHSGQRPAS
;
A
#
# COMPACT_ATOMS: atom_id res chain seq x y z
N MET A 1 18.81 -12.02 18.89
CA MET A 1 17.34 -12.06 18.99
C MET A 1 16.84 -10.62 18.91
N SER A 2 15.93 -10.33 17.99
CA SER A 2 15.32 -8.99 17.92
C SER A 2 14.37 -8.82 19.11
N ILE A 3 14.56 -7.77 19.92
CA ILE A 3 13.64 -7.39 21.01
C ILE A 3 12.24 -7.17 20.42
N ALA A 4 11.19 -7.69 21.07
CA ALA A 4 9.83 -7.43 20.61
C ALA A 4 9.51 -5.93 20.65
N PRO A 5 8.75 -5.35 19.71
CA PRO A 5 8.39 -3.93 19.75
C PRO A 5 7.80 -3.49 21.09
N THR A 6 7.00 -4.35 21.72
CA THR A 6 6.34 -4.12 23.02
C THR A 6 7.33 -4.02 24.20
N ASP A 7 8.53 -4.53 24.04
CA ASP A 7 9.56 -4.55 25.09
C ASP A 7 10.48 -3.32 25.04
N THR A 8 10.25 -2.43 24.07
CA THR A 8 11.03 -1.21 23.89
C THR A 8 10.61 -0.10 24.88
N ALA A 9 11.53 0.82 25.20
CA ALA A 9 11.23 1.95 26.03
C ALA A 9 10.21 2.90 25.35
N ALA A 10 10.38 3.11 24.06
CA ALA A 10 9.49 3.95 23.27
C ALA A 10 8.05 3.39 23.22
N TRP A 11 7.88 2.05 23.13
CA TRP A 11 6.54 1.45 23.21
C TRP A 11 5.88 1.69 24.57
N ARG A 12 6.62 1.51 25.68
CA ARG A 12 6.09 1.77 27.01
C ARG A 12 5.67 3.24 27.20
N ALA A 13 6.46 4.17 26.69
CA ALA A 13 6.12 5.59 26.68
C ALA A 13 4.86 5.88 25.85
N LEU A 14 4.73 5.25 24.68
CA LEU A 14 3.54 5.37 23.82
C LEU A 14 2.29 4.78 24.50
N ALA A 15 2.42 3.65 25.19
CA ALA A 15 1.33 3.06 25.96
C ALA A 15 0.88 3.96 27.11
N ALA A 16 1.83 4.57 27.85
CA ALA A 16 1.51 5.54 28.90
C ALA A 16 0.82 6.80 28.33
N HIS A 17 1.29 7.29 27.18
CA HIS A 17 0.67 8.43 26.50
C HIS A 17 -0.76 8.09 26.03
N PHE A 18 -1.02 6.88 25.55
CA PHE A 18 -2.37 6.44 25.18
C PHE A 18 -3.38 6.62 26.32
N GLU A 19 -2.97 6.35 27.57
CA GLU A 19 -3.86 6.53 28.72
C GLU A 19 -4.26 8.02 28.90
N THR A 20 -3.40 8.95 28.54
CA THR A 20 -3.71 10.40 28.61
C THR A 20 -4.72 10.82 27.53
N LEU A 21 -4.82 10.04 26.44
CA LEU A 21 -5.74 10.31 25.35
C LEU A 21 -7.10 9.60 25.52
N ARG A 22 -7.27 8.77 26.55
CA ARG A 22 -8.56 8.15 26.86
C ARG A 22 -9.62 9.21 27.10
N GLY A 23 -10.71 9.12 26.35
CA GLY A 23 -11.81 10.10 26.47
C GLY A 23 -11.60 11.41 25.72
N VAL A 24 -10.44 11.64 25.12
CA VAL A 24 -10.22 12.76 24.20
C VAL A 24 -11.05 12.54 22.93
N THR A 25 -11.72 13.59 22.46
CA THR A 25 -12.52 13.54 21.23
C THR A 25 -11.84 14.37 20.14
N LEU A 26 -12.06 14.01 18.87
CA LEU A 26 -11.60 14.83 17.75
C LEU A 26 -12.13 16.25 17.82
N ARG A 27 -13.37 16.44 18.27
CA ARG A 27 -13.96 17.78 18.45
C ARG A 27 -13.16 18.61 19.45
N ALA A 28 -12.72 18.03 20.56
CA ALA A 28 -11.86 18.70 21.53
C ALA A 28 -10.50 19.08 20.91
N LEU A 29 -9.86 18.13 20.21
CA LEU A 29 -8.56 18.39 19.56
C LEU A 29 -8.62 19.54 18.55
N PHE A 30 -9.70 19.65 17.77
CA PHE A 30 -9.88 20.76 16.81
C PHE A 30 -10.27 22.08 17.47
N ARG A 31 -11.05 22.03 18.57
CA ARG A 31 -11.40 23.22 19.33
C ARG A 31 -10.18 23.84 19.99
N ASP A 32 -9.35 22.99 20.57
CA ASP A 32 -8.19 23.43 21.39
C ASP A 32 -6.98 23.78 20.51
N ASP A 33 -7.00 23.38 19.25
CA ASP A 33 -5.96 23.64 18.26
C ASP A 33 -6.54 23.96 16.87
N PRO A 34 -6.87 25.22 16.60
CA PRO A 34 -7.37 25.67 15.29
C PRO A 34 -6.40 25.42 14.12
N GLY A 35 -5.09 25.36 14.40
CA GLY A 35 -4.03 25.08 13.42
C GLY A 35 -3.81 23.59 13.10
N ARG A 36 -4.54 22.69 13.77
CA ARG A 36 -4.34 21.26 13.70
C ARG A 36 -4.33 20.69 12.28
N ALA A 37 -5.26 21.10 11.45
CA ALA A 37 -5.35 20.60 10.08
C ALA A 37 -4.07 20.89 9.28
N ALA A 38 -3.52 22.10 9.40
CA ALA A 38 -2.29 22.48 8.71
C ALA A 38 -1.06 21.71 9.25
N ARG A 39 -0.93 21.63 10.58
CA ARG A 39 0.22 20.96 11.21
C ARG A 39 0.24 19.45 11.04
N MET A 40 -0.93 18.81 10.94
CA MET A 40 -1.08 17.36 10.79
C MET A 40 -1.21 16.93 9.32
N THR A 41 -0.97 17.84 8.37
CA THR A 41 -0.95 17.55 6.94
C THR A 41 0.48 17.61 6.43
N PHE A 42 0.93 16.55 5.77
CA PHE A 42 2.28 16.40 5.23
C PHE A 42 2.21 16.13 3.74
N GLU A 43 3.16 16.70 3.00
CA GLU A 43 3.33 16.42 1.57
C GLU A 43 4.66 15.71 1.36
N VAL A 44 4.60 14.47 0.88
CA VAL A 44 5.78 13.63 0.64
C VAL A 44 5.60 12.87 -0.66
N ALA A 45 6.58 12.96 -1.56
CA ALA A 45 6.60 12.25 -2.84
C ALA A 45 5.33 12.44 -3.69
N GLY A 46 4.75 13.65 -3.69
CA GLY A 46 3.51 13.96 -4.40
C GLY A 46 2.24 13.45 -3.73
N LEU A 47 2.34 12.86 -2.54
CA LEU A 47 1.21 12.45 -1.73
C LEU A 47 0.92 13.48 -0.65
N ARG A 48 -0.34 13.85 -0.50
CA ARG A 48 -0.82 14.65 0.61
C ARG A 48 -1.48 13.74 1.65
N MET A 49 -0.90 13.70 2.85
CA MET A 49 -1.34 12.85 3.95
C MET A 49 -1.90 13.74 5.08
N ASP A 50 -3.19 13.61 5.36
CA ASP A 50 -3.89 14.35 6.42
C ASP A 50 -4.14 13.42 7.62
N PHE A 51 -3.39 13.64 8.69
CA PHE A 51 -3.53 12.93 9.97
C PHE A 51 -4.39 13.71 10.99
N SER A 52 -4.94 14.86 10.63
CA SER A 52 -5.68 15.72 11.56
C SER A 52 -6.89 15.03 12.19
N LYS A 53 -7.47 14.04 11.51
CA LYS A 53 -8.64 13.28 11.97
C LYS A 53 -8.28 12.00 12.74
N HIS A 54 -7.02 11.80 13.10
CA HIS A 54 -6.60 10.74 14.02
C HIS A 54 -6.61 11.28 15.47
N LEU A 55 -6.84 10.40 16.45
CA LEU A 55 -6.69 10.72 17.87
C LEU A 55 -5.18 10.74 18.23
N ALA A 56 -4.45 11.65 17.62
CA ALA A 56 -3.03 11.83 17.79
C ALA A 56 -2.71 13.29 18.08
N THR A 57 -1.65 13.52 18.84
CA THR A 57 -1.08 14.84 19.15
C THR A 57 0.35 14.92 18.66
N ASP A 58 1.00 16.06 18.77
CA ASP A 58 2.43 16.22 18.46
C ASP A 58 3.28 15.27 19.31
N GLU A 59 2.89 15.05 20.57
CA GLU A 59 3.53 14.08 21.46
C GLU A 59 3.36 12.64 20.94
N THR A 60 2.19 12.29 20.41
CA THR A 60 1.98 10.99 19.77
C THR A 60 2.94 10.79 18.60
N LEU A 61 3.10 11.80 17.73
CA LEU A 61 4.02 11.72 16.59
C LEU A 61 5.48 11.59 17.06
N ARG A 62 5.88 12.37 18.06
CA ARG A 62 7.23 12.28 18.64
C ARG A 62 7.54 10.90 19.19
N LEU A 63 6.59 10.29 19.90
CA LEU A 63 6.75 8.95 20.47
C LEU A 63 6.76 7.84 19.40
N LEU A 64 5.97 7.99 18.34
CA LEU A 64 5.99 7.08 17.18
C LEU A 64 7.33 7.14 16.44
N LEU A 65 7.89 8.34 16.27
CA LEU A 65 9.22 8.51 15.68
C LEU A 65 10.31 7.90 16.57
N ALA A 66 10.25 8.10 17.88
CA ALA A 66 11.19 7.48 18.81
C ALA A 66 11.10 5.93 18.75
N LEU A 67 9.90 5.37 18.59
CA LEU A 67 9.73 3.94 18.39
C LEU A 67 10.35 3.48 17.08
N ALA A 68 10.17 4.25 16.00
CA ALA A 68 10.76 3.93 14.69
C ALA A 68 12.29 3.96 14.75
N GLU A 69 12.87 4.91 15.46
CA GLU A 69 14.31 5.00 15.70
C GLU A 69 14.82 3.83 16.55
N GLU A 70 14.17 3.52 17.68
CA GLU A 70 14.55 2.40 18.56
C GLU A 70 14.44 1.04 17.83
N ARG A 71 13.56 0.94 16.82
CA ARG A 71 13.39 -0.24 15.98
C ARG A 71 14.23 -0.24 14.71
N ASP A 72 15.07 0.77 14.51
CA ASP A 72 15.91 0.93 13.31
C ASP A 72 15.12 0.75 12.00
N VAL A 73 13.97 1.44 11.90
CA VAL A 73 13.13 1.36 10.70
C VAL A 73 13.87 1.86 9.47
N ALA A 74 14.73 2.87 9.60
CA ALA A 74 15.55 3.38 8.49
C ALA A 74 16.53 2.32 7.98
N GLY A 75 17.26 1.65 8.88
CA GLY A 75 18.14 0.54 8.52
C GLY A 75 17.37 -0.63 7.90
N GLY A 76 16.14 -0.88 8.34
CA GLY A 76 15.24 -1.86 7.71
C GLY A 76 14.89 -1.50 6.26
N PHE A 77 14.63 -0.23 5.95
CA PHE A 77 14.44 0.22 4.57
C PHE A 77 15.71 0.02 3.74
N ASP A 78 16.88 0.41 4.25
CA ASP A 78 18.13 0.23 3.55
C ASP A 78 18.41 -1.25 3.26
N ALA A 79 18.16 -2.13 4.24
CA ALA A 79 18.28 -3.57 4.09
C ALA A 79 17.33 -4.13 3.00
N MET A 80 16.08 -3.62 2.94
CA MET A 80 15.12 -3.98 1.90
C MET A 80 15.62 -3.60 0.50
N PHE A 81 16.20 -2.40 0.36
CA PHE A 81 16.75 -1.95 -0.93
C PHE A 81 18.03 -2.71 -1.33
N ARG A 82 18.81 -3.19 -0.37
CA ARG A 82 19.96 -4.06 -0.64
C ARG A 82 19.57 -5.51 -0.99
N GLY A 83 18.31 -5.91 -0.76
CA GLY A 83 17.86 -7.29 -0.95
C GLY A 83 18.23 -8.24 0.20
N ASP A 84 18.47 -7.69 1.39
CA ASP A 84 18.77 -8.48 2.58
C ASP A 84 17.55 -9.31 3.02
N THR A 85 17.79 -10.41 3.74
CA THR A 85 16.73 -11.26 4.28
C THR A 85 16.04 -10.57 5.45
N LEU A 86 14.93 -9.87 5.19
CA LEU A 86 14.16 -9.13 6.20
C LEU A 86 13.02 -9.93 6.82
N ASN A 87 12.54 -10.98 6.14
CA ASN A 87 11.53 -11.87 6.68
C ASN A 87 12.20 -13.05 7.39
N PRO A 88 12.39 -13.00 8.71
CA PRO A 88 13.09 -14.06 9.45
C PRO A 88 12.25 -15.34 9.55
N THR A 89 10.92 -15.25 9.41
CA THR A 89 10.02 -16.40 9.51
C THR A 89 10.15 -17.31 8.29
N GLU A 90 10.30 -16.73 7.10
CA GLU A 90 10.42 -17.48 5.85
C GLU A 90 11.84 -17.50 5.28
N GLY A 91 12.77 -16.78 5.91
CA GLY A 91 14.15 -16.66 5.43
C GLY A 91 14.26 -15.98 4.07
N ARG A 92 13.40 -14.99 3.78
CA ARG A 92 13.29 -14.35 2.47
C ARG A 92 13.54 -12.86 2.50
N ALA A 93 14.07 -12.35 1.39
CA ALA A 93 14.12 -10.93 1.11
C ALA A 93 12.71 -10.39 0.83
N VAL A 94 12.47 -9.10 1.14
CA VAL A 94 11.22 -8.39 0.87
C VAL A 94 11.39 -7.58 -0.42
N LEU A 95 10.92 -8.13 -1.54
CA LEU A 95 11.22 -7.61 -2.89
C LEU A 95 10.16 -6.66 -3.46
N HIS A 96 9.41 -5.94 -2.62
CA HIS A 96 8.43 -4.96 -3.11
C HIS A 96 9.06 -3.86 -3.97
N VAL A 97 10.32 -3.51 -3.68
CA VAL A 97 11.10 -2.53 -4.45
C VAL A 97 11.42 -3.04 -5.85
N ALA A 98 11.75 -4.33 -6.01
CA ALA A 98 12.05 -4.94 -7.31
C ALA A 98 10.84 -4.92 -8.25
N LEU A 99 9.63 -5.23 -7.72
CA LEU A 99 8.38 -5.18 -8.50
C LEU A 99 8.03 -3.79 -9.01
N ARG A 100 8.53 -2.74 -8.36
CA ARG A 100 8.29 -1.32 -8.71
C ARG A 100 9.48 -0.67 -9.40
N ASN A 101 10.57 -1.39 -9.55
CA ASN A 101 11.79 -0.89 -10.21
C ASN A 101 11.55 -0.80 -11.72
N ARG A 102 11.33 0.43 -12.20
CA ARG A 102 11.19 0.74 -13.63
C ARG A 102 12.48 1.25 -14.27
N ALA A 103 13.49 1.53 -13.47
CA ALA A 103 14.79 2.03 -13.93
C ALA A 103 15.67 0.92 -14.54
N GLY A 104 15.30 -0.35 -14.35
CA GLY A 104 16.10 -1.48 -14.84
C GLY A 104 17.41 -1.68 -14.10
N THR A 105 17.61 -1.01 -12.95
CA THR A 105 18.78 -1.22 -12.11
C THR A 105 18.73 -2.62 -11.48
N PRO A 106 19.86 -3.32 -11.36
CA PRO A 106 19.89 -4.64 -10.71
C PRO A 106 19.40 -4.58 -9.26
N VAL A 107 18.66 -5.60 -8.84
CA VAL A 107 18.30 -5.85 -7.44
C VAL A 107 18.89 -7.19 -7.05
N LEU A 108 19.92 -7.16 -6.20
CA LEU A 108 20.67 -8.36 -5.86
C LEU A 108 20.08 -9.03 -4.61
N VAL A 109 19.83 -10.33 -4.68
CA VAL A 109 19.46 -11.19 -3.55
C VAL A 109 20.44 -12.34 -3.49
N GLY A 110 21.21 -12.43 -2.41
CA GLY A 110 22.28 -13.43 -2.32
C GLY A 110 23.29 -13.35 -3.47
N GLY A 111 23.55 -12.16 -4.00
CA GLY A 111 24.46 -11.92 -5.11
C GLY A 111 23.87 -12.17 -6.51
N THR A 112 22.62 -12.62 -6.61
CA THR A 112 21.93 -12.88 -7.89
C THR A 112 20.97 -11.75 -8.22
N ASP A 113 21.02 -11.22 -9.45
CA ASP A 113 20.07 -10.23 -9.93
C ASP A 113 18.69 -10.87 -10.17
N VAL A 114 17.66 -10.42 -9.45
CA VAL A 114 16.30 -10.92 -9.55
C VAL A 114 15.46 -10.21 -10.62
N MET A 115 15.96 -9.12 -11.20
CA MET A 115 15.19 -8.31 -12.16
C MET A 115 14.81 -9.05 -13.45
N PRO A 116 15.64 -9.95 -14.02
CA PRO A 116 15.25 -10.75 -15.17
C PRO A 116 14.02 -11.64 -14.90
N GLU A 117 13.95 -12.28 -13.73
CA GLU A 117 12.81 -13.10 -13.33
C GLU A 117 11.55 -12.26 -13.09
N VAL A 118 11.69 -11.13 -12.40
CA VAL A 118 10.62 -10.15 -12.20
C VAL A 118 10.06 -9.68 -13.56
N GLY A 119 10.94 -9.33 -14.50
CA GLY A 119 10.56 -8.92 -15.85
C GLY A 119 9.80 -10.01 -16.62
N ALA A 120 10.26 -11.24 -16.55
CA ALA A 120 9.60 -12.38 -17.16
C ALA A 120 8.20 -12.64 -16.59
N CYS A 121 8.06 -12.55 -15.25
CA CYS A 121 6.78 -12.68 -14.57
C CYS A 121 5.80 -11.57 -14.98
N LEU A 122 6.23 -10.32 -14.99
CA LEU A 122 5.40 -9.17 -15.42
C LEU A 122 4.97 -9.30 -16.90
N ALA A 123 5.86 -9.78 -17.77
CA ALA A 123 5.54 -10.02 -19.17
C ALA A 123 4.49 -11.14 -19.33
N LYS A 124 4.59 -12.21 -18.51
CA LYS A 124 3.58 -13.29 -18.48
C LYS A 124 2.22 -12.76 -18.03
N MET A 125 2.19 -11.95 -16.96
CA MET A 125 0.97 -11.33 -16.46
C MET A 125 0.33 -10.43 -17.53
N ARG A 126 1.13 -9.61 -18.22
CA ARG A 126 0.64 -8.74 -19.31
C ARG A 126 0.00 -9.54 -20.44
N ARG A 127 0.64 -10.63 -20.88
CA ARG A 127 0.07 -11.53 -21.91
C ARG A 127 -1.27 -12.12 -21.47
N LEU A 128 -1.38 -12.56 -20.22
CA LEU A 128 -2.64 -13.09 -19.69
C LEU A 128 -3.73 -12.02 -19.67
N VAL A 129 -3.41 -10.82 -19.16
CA VAL A 129 -4.35 -9.69 -19.12
C VAL A 129 -4.84 -9.36 -20.53
N GLU A 130 -3.94 -9.32 -21.51
CA GLU A 130 -4.31 -9.02 -22.89
C GLU A 130 -5.19 -10.14 -23.49
N ALA A 131 -4.86 -11.39 -23.27
CA ALA A 131 -5.68 -12.52 -23.72
C ALA A 131 -7.10 -12.49 -23.12
N VAL A 132 -7.23 -12.13 -21.83
CA VAL A 132 -8.53 -11.95 -21.19
C VAL A 132 -9.29 -10.75 -21.77
N ARG A 133 -8.61 -9.63 -21.98
CA ARG A 133 -9.24 -8.39 -22.48
C ARG A 133 -9.70 -8.51 -23.93
N SER A 134 -8.94 -9.23 -24.76
CA SER A 134 -9.28 -9.50 -26.18
C SER A 134 -10.32 -10.59 -26.35
N GLY A 135 -10.68 -11.34 -25.29
CA GLY A 135 -11.56 -12.50 -25.37
C GLY A 135 -10.87 -13.78 -25.89
N ALA A 136 -9.56 -13.73 -26.13
CA ALA A 136 -8.78 -14.90 -26.53
C ALA A 136 -8.65 -15.98 -25.45
N HIS A 137 -8.87 -15.59 -24.18
CA HIS A 137 -8.88 -16.51 -23.04
C HIS A 137 -10.32 -16.89 -22.69
N ALA A 138 -10.75 -18.09 -23.12
CA ALA A 138 -12.05 -18.64 -22.76
C ALA A 138 -11.94 -19.47 -21.48
N GLY A 139 -12.97 -19.35 -20.61
CA GLY A 139 -13.10 -20.22 -19.44
C GLY A 139 -13.41 -21.67 -19.85
N HIS A 140 -13.31 -22.59 -18.90
CA HIS A 140 -13.60 -24.03 -19.06
C HIS A 140 -15.00 -24.30 -19.71
N THR A 141 -15.98 -23.41 -19.54
CA THR A 141 -17.31 -23.50 -20.13
C THR A 141 -17.41 -22.92 -21.56
N GLY A 142 -16.31 -22.48 -22.14
CA GLY A 142 -16.27 -21.77 -23.42
C GLY A 142 -16.83 -20.33 -23.34
N ARG A 143 -17.28 -19.87 -22.19
CA ARG A 143 -17.68 -18.47 -21.94
C ARG A 143 -16.47 -17.64 -21.65
N ASP A 144 -16.43 -16.42 -22.22
CA ASP A 144 -15.39 -15.47 -21.85
C ASP A 144 -15.50 -15.13 -20.34
N GLY A 145 -14.43 -15.33 -19.59
CA GLY A 145 -14.32 -14.96 -18.18
C GLY A 145 -14.32 -13.45 -17.93
N SER A 146 -14.57 -12.66 -18.98
CA SER A 146 -14.43 -11.21 -18.99
C SER A 146 -15.39 -10.50 -18.05
N PHE A 147 -16.53 -11.10 -17.70
CA PHE A 147 -17.56 -10.45 -16.89
C PHE A 147 -17.14 -10.26 -15.40
N GLN A 148 -16.57 -11.28 -14.78
CA GLN A 148 -16.14 -11.19 -13.38
C GLN A 148 -14.87 -10.35 -13.24
N ILE A 149 -13.95 -10.44 -14.19
CA ILE A 149 -12.73 -9.63 -14.22
C ILE A 149 -13.07 -8.16 -14.49
N ARG A 150 -14.04 -7.87 -15.36
CA ARG A 150 -14.54 -6.50 -15.59
C ARG A 150 -15.12 -5.86 -14.32
N GLN A 151 -15.85 -6.61 -13.50
CA GLN A 151 -16.37 -6.09 -12.22
C GLN A 151 -15.24 -5.76 -11.23
N SER A 152 -14.22 -6.59 -11.17
CA SER A 152 -13.05 -6.34 -10.31
C SER A 152 -12.24 -5.12 -10.80
N ILE A 153 -12.06 -4.95 -12.11
CA ILE A 153 -11.39 -3.78 -12.69
C ILE A 153 -12.20 -2.49 -12.50
N VAL A 154 -13.53 -2.55 -12.57
CA VAL A 154 -14.41 -1.39 -12.29
C VAL A 154 -14.34 -0.99 -10.82
N ALA A 155 -14.20 -1.94 -9.89
CA ALA A 155 -14.01 -1.64 -8.48
C ALA A 155 -12.67 -0.94 -8.22
N VAL A 156 -11.58 -1.38 -8.85
CA VAL A 156 -10.26 -0.74 -8.77
C VAL A 156 -10.27 0.65 -9.41
N ARG A 157 -10.98 0.87 -10.52
CA ARG A 157 -11.13 2.20 -11.16
C ARG A 157 -11.87 3.21 -10.32
N ARG A 158 -12.78 2.79 -9.42
CA ARG A 158 -13.45 3.71 -8.49
C ARG A 158 -12.52 4.29 -7.44
N ILE A 159 -11.39 3.65 -7.20
CA ILE A 159 -10.36 4.12 -6.24
C ILE A 159 -9.39 5.12 -6.91
N HIS A 160 -9.26 5.08 -8.26
CA HIS A 160 -8.40 5.98 -9.04
C HIS A 160 -9.17 6.57 -10.24
N PRO A 161 -9.96 7.66 -10.04
CA PRO A 161 -10.81 8.20 -11.09
C PRO A 161 -10.06 8.91 -12.24
N ASP A 162 -8.79 9.27 -12.07
CA ASP A 162 -8.08 10.18 -12.98
C ASP A 162 -7.23 9.51 -14.09
N GLU A 163 -7.14 8.19 -14.14
CA GLU A 163 -6.24 7.56 -15.11
C GLU A 163 -6.85 7.05 -16.41
N THR A 164 -8.15 7.16 -16.65
CA THR A 164 -8.66 6.81 -17.99
C THR A 164 -10.00 7.43 -18.31
N ALA A 165 -10.00 8.40 -19.19
CA ALA A 165 -11.12 8.75 -20.05
C ALA A 165 -11.32 7.65 -21.12
N VAL A 166 -11.59 6.40 -20.73
CA VAL A 166 -11.95 5.32 -21.64
C VAL A 166 -13.29 4.79 -21.25
N ASP A 167 -14.25 5.18 -22.10
CA ASP A 167 -15.54 4.53 -22.34
C ASP A 167 -16.61 4.60 -21.25
N ARG A 168 -17.16 5.80 -21.06
CA ARG A 168 -18.47 5.99 -20.39
C ARG A 168 -19.66 5.39 -21.17
N GLN A 169 -19.49 4.91 -22.39
CA GLN A 169 -20.57 4.32 -23.20
C GLN A 169 -20.81 2.84 -22.90
N ALA A 170 -19.79 2.07 -22.47
CA ALA A 170 -19.96 0.64 -22.21
C ALA A 170 -20.79 0.32 -20.95
N VAL A 171 -20.93 1.25 -20.03
CA VAL A 171 -21.67 1.02 -18.77
C VAL A 171 -23.19 1.20 -18.95
N LYS A 172 -23.66 1.88 -19.98
CA LYS A 172 -25.10 2.14 -20.19
C LYS A 172 -25.89 0.96 -20.79
N HIS A 173 -25.23 -0.04 -21.33
CA HIS A 173 -25.91 -1.16 -22.02
C HIS A 173 -26.04 -2.45 -21.21
N SER A 174 -25.54 -2.52 -19.95
CA SER A 174 -25.67 -3.72 -19.12
C SER A 174 -26.87 -3.71 -18.14
N GLY A 175 -27.74 -2.71 -18.23
CA GLY A 175 -28.89 -2.55 -17.32
C GLY A 175 -30.22 -3.12 -17.78
N GLN A 176 -30.32 -3.72 -18.97
CA GLN A 176 -31.57 -4.36 -19.43
C GLN A 176 -31.55 -5.85 -19.10
N ARG A 177 -32.25 -6.24 -18.03
CA ARG A 177 -32.71 -7.61 -17.82
C ARG A 177 -33.79 -7.91 -18.88
N PRO A 178 -33.75 -9.04 -19.58
CA PRO A 178 -34.91 -9.48 -20.32
C PRO A 178 -35.99 -9.89 -19.33
N ALA A 179 -37.18 -9.35 -19.54
CA ALA A 179 -38.41 -9.77 -18.86
C ALA A 179 -38.87 -11.13 -19.40
N SER A 180 -39.43 -11.92 -18.47
CA SER A 180 -40.14 -13.20 -18.56
C SER A 180 -39.34 -14.45 -18.31
#